data_b7521c613d2700ae9e6be9efa3f8b583
#
_entry.id   b7521c613d2700ae9e6be9efa3f8b583
#
_cell.length_a   1.000
_cell.length_b   1.000
_cell.length_c   1.000
_cell.angle_alpha   90.00
_cell.angle_beta   90.00
_cell.angle_gamma   90.00
#
_symmetry.space_group_name_H-M   'P 1'
#
loop_
_entity.id
_entity.type
_entity.pdbx_description
1 polymer ?
#
loop_
_entity_poly.entity_id
_entity_poly.type
_entity_poly.pdbx_seq_one_letter_code
_entity_poly.pdbx_strand_id
1 'polypeptide(L)'
;VPKTAKTHRSIAVEPLLNGFVQKGTDLEMRRLLRKVGIDLSDQSHNQRLAKRGSEGGFNPYCTIDLSAASDSLSYEVVKSFLPAEWFEYLCDIRAPRFLLAGADHTERYEKFCSMGNGFCFPLQTLLFASMCYAVARVSGLKKSEAYDFSVYGDDIIIRQDGALLLIEILRDLGFRTNVDKTFVTGPFRESCGADWYEGQDVRPVMCDKPLASVQQVVSLHNSFLRSRVTELASGDVRDVLISAVHNALLRPGREPGDGAFSVPLDVAMNCPHVRWDRNQQTWRWREMLYSPVSDRWWKAQDGHADAL
;
A
#
# COMPACT_ATOMS: atom_id res chain seq x y z
N VAL A 1 -2.70 -2.86 18.01
CA VAL A 1 -1.31 -2.66 17.59
C VAL A 1 -1.07 -1.19 17.25
N PRO A 2 0.13 -0.63 17.50
CA PRO A 2 0.46 0.73 17.07
C PRO A 2 0.36 0.87 15.54
N LYS A 3 -0.31 1.92 15.05
CA LYS A 3 -0.34 2.31 13.63
C LYS A 3 0.62 3.47 13.37
N THR A 4 0.60 4.46 14.23
CA THR A 4 1.49 5.63 14.22
C THR A 4 1.92 5.93 15.67
N ALA A 5 2.75 6.95 15.87
CA ALA A 5 3.10 7.42 17.20
C ALA A 5 1.88 7.89 18.03
N LYS A 6 0.75 8.24 17.37
CA LYS A 6 -0.44 8.81 18.01
C LYS A 6 -1.66 7.87 17.99
N THR A 7 -1.66 6.85 17.14
CA THR A 7 -2.87 6.03 16.88
C THR A 7 -2.58 4.54 16.96
N HIS A 8 -3.57 3.81 17.45
CA HIS A 8 -3.57 2.35 17.49
C HIS A 8 -4.61 1.79 16.53
N ARG A 9 -4.43 0.54 16.16
CA ARG A 9 -5.32 -0.21 15.28
C ARG A 9 -5.79 -1.46 16.01
N SER A 10 -7.11 -1.69 16.04
CA SER A 10 -7.66 -2.93 16.58
C SER A 10 -7.45 -4.06 15.58
N ILE A 11 -6.82 -5.15 16.03
CA ILE A 11 -6.66 -6.37 15.23
C ILE A 11 -7.33 -7.51 15.99
N ALA A 12 -8.06 -8.36 15.26
CA ALA A 12 -8.60 -9.59 15.81
C ALA A 12 -7.82 -10.79 15.27
N VAL A 13 -7.60 -11.77 16.12
CA VAL A 13 -7.04 -13.07 15.73
C VAL A 13 -8.21 -14.00 15.49
N GLU A 14 -8.39 -14.43 14.26
CA GLU A 14 -9.42 -15.40 13.90
C GLU A 14 -9.04 -16.82 14.38
N PRO A 15 -10.00 -17.70 14.71
CA PRO A 15 -9.72 -19.10 14.94
C PRO A 15 -8.97 -19.72 13.75
N LEU A 16 -8.01 -20.60 14.05
CA LEU A 16 -7.07 -21.13 13.04
C LEU A 16 -7.77 -21.72 11.80
N LEU A 17 -8.79 -22.55 12.00
CA LEU A 17 -9.52 -23.18 10.89
C LEU A 17 -10.35 -22.15 10.11
N ASN A 18 -10.97 -21.18 10.78
CA ASN A 18 -11.66 -20.08 10.11
C ASN A 18 -10.68 -19.30 9.25
N GLY A 19 -9.52 -18.91 9.81
CA GLY A 19 -8.48 -18.18 9.09
C GLY A 19 -7.99 -18.93 7.85
N PHE A 20 -7.86 -20.26 7.92
CA PHE A 20 -7.49 -21.10 6.79
C PHE A 20 -8.54 -21.05 5.67
N VAL A 21 -9.82 -21.26 5.99
CA VAL A 21 -10.93 -21.19 5.02
C VAL A 21 -11.08 -19.78 4.46
N GLN A 22 -11.01 -18.76 5.31
CA GLN A 22 -11.04 -17.35 4.91
C GLN A 22 -9.93 -17.00 3.92
N LYS A 23 -8.72 -17.59 4.09
CA LYS A 23 -7.62 -17.36 3.14
C LYS A 23 -7.89 -18.00 1.78
N GLY A 24 -8.50 -19.17 1.75
CA GLY A 24 -8.99 -19.77 0.50
C GLY A 24 -10.04 -18.90 -0.20
N THR A 25 -10.96 -18.33 0.57
CA THR A 25 -11.97 -17.38 0.09
C THR A 25 -11.36 -16.09 -0.45
N ASP A 26 -10.35 -15.52 0.22
CA ASP A 26 -9.57 -14.37 -0.28
C ASP A 26 -8.98 -14.64 -1.66
N LEU A 27 -8.36 -15.79 -1.85
CA LEU A 27 -7.78 -16.17 -3.14
C LEU A 27 -8.83 -16.26 -4.25
N GLU A 28 -9.99 -16.87 -3.97
CA GLU A 28 -11.08 -16.97 -4.94
C GLU A 28 -11.68 -15.60 -5.26
N MET A 29 -11.94 -14.74 -4.27
CA MET A 29 -12.43 -13.38 -4.49
C MET A 29 -11.45 -12.56 -5.33
N ARG A 30 -10.16 -12.65 -5.06
CA ARG A 30 -9.11 -11.99 -5.88
C ARG A 30 -9.11 -12.50 -7.32
N ARG A 31 -9.29 -13.81 -7.51
CA ARG A 31 -9.41 -14.43 -8.84
C ARG A 31 -10.62 -13.90 -9.61
N LEU A 32 -11.77 -13.73 -8.94
CA LEU A 32 -12.98 -13.18 -9.53
C LEU A 32 -12.85 -11.69 -9.85
N LEU A 33 -12.29 -10.89 -8.94
CA LEU A 33 -12.01 -9.47 -9.15
C LEU A 33 -11.07 -9.23 -10.35
N ARG A 34 -10.04 -10.08 -10.49
CA ARG A 34 -9.13 -10.01 -11.65
C ARG A 34 -9.84 -10.23 -12.98
N LYS A 35 -10.88 -11.07 -13.04
CA LYS A 35 -11.67 -11.27 -14.26
C LYS A 35 -12.42 -10.01 -14.72
N VAL A 36 -12.71 -9.10 -13.80
CA VAL A 36 -13.36 -7.82 -14.09
C VAL A 36 -12.37 -6.64 -14.11
N GLY A 37 -11.06 -6.95 -14.18
CA GLY A 37 -10.01 -5.95 -14.35
C GLY A 37 -9.48 -5.34 -13.04
N ILE A 38 -9.85 -5.88 -11.87
CA ILE A 38 -9.34 -5.42 -10.56
C ILE A 38 -8.30 -6.42 -10.06
N ASP A 39 -7.02 -6.06 -10.18
CA ASP A 39 -5.92 -6.90 -9.71
C ASP A 39 -5.35 -6.41 -8.37
N LEU A 40 -5.68 -7.10 -7.30
CA LEU A 40 -5.21 -6.81 -5.95
C LEU A 40 -3.76 -7.27 -5.67
N SER A 41 -3.02 -7.68 -6.67
CA SER A 41 -1.57 -7.90 -6.59
C SER A 41 -0.77 -6.70 -7.13
N ASP A 42 -1.42 -5.74 -7.81
CA ASP A 42 -0.79 -4.59 -8.45
C ASP A 42 -1.34 -3.26 -7.91
N GLN A 43 -0.58 -2.60 -7.04
CA GLN A 43 -0.88 -1.25 -6.54
C GLN A 43 -0.53 -0.15 -7.56
N SER A 44 0.32 -0.45 -8.53
CA SER A 44 0.85 0.54 -9.46
C SER A 44 -0.25 1.15 -10.35
N HIS A 45 -1.37 0.43 -10.55
CA HIS A 45 -2.50 0.97 -11.29
C HIS A 45 -3.10 2.20 -10.60
N ASN A 46 -3.41 2.10 -9.30
CA ASN A 46 -3.87 3.24 -8.49
C ASN A 46 -2.84 4.38 -8.48
N GLN A 47 -1.57 4.06 -8.28
CA GLN A 47 -0.50 5.06 -8.27
C GLN A 47 -0.42 5.83 -9.60
N ARG A 48 -0.54 5.14 -10.74
CA ARG A 48 -0.56 5.78 -12.09
C ARG A 48 -1.79 6.68 -12.27
N LEU A 49 -2.97 6.27 -11.81
CA LEU A 49 -4.18 7.08 -11.91
C LEU A 49 -4.11 8.30 -10.97
N ALA A 50 -3.55 8.16 -9.77
CA ALA A 50 -3.29 9.28 -8.86
C ALA A 50 -2.35 10.30 -9.52
N LYS A 51 -1.25 9.84 -10.15
CA LYS A 51 -0.35 10.70 -10.93
C LYS A 51 -1.13 11.48 -12.01
N ARG A 52 -1.88 10.78 -12.86
CA ARG A 52 -2.69 11.41 -13.93
C ARG A 52 -3.72 12.39 -13.35
N GLY A 53 -4.31 12.10 -12.20
CA GLY A 53 -5.22 13.00 -11.49
C GLY A 53 -4.52 14.27 -11.00
N SER A 54 -3.25 14.18 -10.58
CA SER A 54 -2.44 15.31 -10.13
C SER A 54 -1.98 16.22 -11.28
N GLU A 55 -1.87 15.70 -12.50
CA GLU A 55 -1.54 16.46 -13.71
C GLU A 55 -2.69 17.39 -14.13
N GLY A 56 -3.90 17.19 -13.59
CA GLY A 56 -5.07 18.01 -13.87
C GLY A 56 -5.73 17.67 -15.21
N GLY A 57 -6.32 18.68 -15.85
CA GLY A 57 -7.02 18.55 -17.11
C GLY A 57 -8.53 18.50 -16.96
N PHE A 58 -9.23 18.10 -18.04
CA PHE A 58 -10.69 17.94 -18.01
C PHE A 58 -11.08 16.67 -17.25
N ASN A 59 -11.98 16.80 -16.25
CA ASN A 59 -12.49 15.70 -15.43
C ASN A 59 -11.38 14.79 -14.86
N PRO A 60 -10.45 15.33 -14.04
CA PRO A 60 -9.30 14.58 -13.55
C PRO A 60 -9.70 13.47 -12.61
N TYR A 61 -8.81 12.51 -12.35
CA TYR A 61 -9.01 11.52 -11.29
C TYR A 61 -8.89 12.15 -9.91
N CYS A 62 -9.80 11.78 -9.02
CA CYS A 62 -9.84 12.13 -7.62
C CYS A 62 -9.45 10.92 -6.78
N THR A 63 -8.81 11.15 -5.65
CA THR A 63 -8.49 10.11 -4.67
C THR A 63 -9.32 10.31 -3.41
N ILE A 64 -9.95 9.24 -2.93
CA ILE A 64 -10.83 9.23 -1.77
C ILE A 64 -10.29 8.20 -0.78
N ASP A 65 -9.96 8.65 0.43
CA ASP A 65 -9.57 7.80 1.57
C ASP A 65 -10.73 7.72 2.58
N LEU A 66 -10.86 6.59 3.24
CA LEU A 66 -11.90 6.33 4.22
C LEU A 66 -11.33 6.18 5.63
N SER A 67 -11.95 6.85 6.57
CA SER A 67 -11.61 6.69 7.99
C SER A 67 -12.16 5.37 8.51
N ALA A 68 -11.28 4.48 8.98
CA ALA A 68 -11.62 3.18 9.56
C ALA A 68 -12.54 2.33 8.66
N ALA A 69 -12.20 2.24 7.37
CA ALA A 69 -13.04 1.61 6.35
C ALA A 69 -13.46 0.17 6.70
N SER A 70 -12.54 -0.69 7.11
CA SER A 70 -12.85 -2.07 7.52
C SER A 70 -13.72 -2.15 8.77
N ASP A 71 -13.56 -1.20 9.71
CA ASP A 71 -14.37 -1.14 10.93
C ASP A 71 -15.76 -0.56 10.70
N SER A 72 -15.96 0.15 9.58
CA SER A 72 -17.25 0.73 9.17
C SER A 72 -18.09 -0.18 8.26
N LEU A 73 -17.55 -1.36 7.90
CA LEU A 73 -18.25 -2.32 7.05
C LEU A 73 -19.33 -3.05 7.85
N SER A 74 -20.55 -2.49 7.87
CA SER A 74 -21.66 -3.03 8.64
C SER A 74 -22.21 -4.33 8.06
N TYR A 75 -22.85 -5.12 8.93
CA TYR A 75 -23.52 -6.38 8.55
C TYR A 75 -24.59 -6.16 7.46
N GLU A 76 -25.40 -5.10 7.62
CA GLU A 76 -26.51 -4.80 6.71
C GLU A 76 -26.02 -4.32 5.33
N VAL A 77 -24.95 -3.54 5.28
CA VAL A 77 -24.34 -3.15 4.00
C VAL A 77 -23.87 -4.37 3.23
N VAL A 78 -23.13 -5.29 3.87
CA VAL A 78 -22.66 -6.49 3.18
C VAL A 78 -23.82 -7.36 2.70
N LYS A 79 -24.87 -7.52 3.54
CA LYS A 79 -26.07 -8.27 3.21
C LYS A 79 -26.82 -7.70 2.00
N SER A 80 -26.87 -6.38 1.88
CA SER A 80 -27.57 -5.70 0.78
C SER A 80 -26.83 -5.76 -0.56
N PHE A 81 -25.51 -5.93 -0.53
CA PHE A 81 -24.67 -5.93 -1.74
C PHE A 81 -24.37 -7.33 -2.29
N LEU A 82 -24.36 -8.35 -1.44
CA LEU A 82 -24.00 -9.70 -1.87
C LEU A 82 -25.22 -10.54 -2.23
N PRO A 83 -25.09 -11.48 -3.20
CA PRO A 83 -26.04 -12.56 -3.37
C PRO A 83 -26.19 -13.37 -2.07
N ALA A 84 -27.39 -13.90 -1.80
CA ALA A 84 -27.71 -14.59 -0.56
C ALA A 84 -26.72 -15.71 -0.24
N GLU A 85 -26.37 -16.53 -1.23
CA GLU A 85 -25.48 -17.67 -1.06
C GLU A 85 -24.05 -17.24 -0.65
N TRP A 86 -23.54 -16.14 -1.23
CA TRP A 86 -22.25 -15.59 -0.85
C TRP A 86 -22.31 -15.00 0.56
N PHE A 87 -23.36 -14.27 0.86
CA PHE A 87 -23.54 -13.66 2.18
C PHE A 87 -23.61 -14.73 3.28
N GLU A 88 -24.43 -15.77 3.11
CA GLU A 88 -24.57 -16.87 4.05
C GLU A 88 -23.23 -17.60 4.24
N TYR A 89 -22.56 -17.96 3.15
CA TYR A 89 -21.24 -18.59 3.20
C TYR A 89 -20.22 -17.74 3.99
N LEU A 90 -20.14 -16.43 3.74
CA LEU A 90 -19.22 -15.56 4.49
C LEU A 90 -19.63 -15.42 5.96
N CYS A 91 -20.92 -15.49 6.29
CA CYS A 91 -21.39 -15.51 7.67
C CYS A 91 -20.94 -16.79 8.41
N ASP A 92 -20.93 -17.93 7.74
CA ASP A 92 -20.53 -19.21 8.35
C ASP A 92 -19.04 -19.29 8.67
N ILE A 93 -18.21 -18.62 7.87
CA ILE A 93 -16.75 -18.68 8.04
C ILE A 93 -16.14 -17.52 8.84
N ARG A 94 -16.92 -16.48 9.18
CA ARG A 94 -16.45 -15.36 10.04
C ARG A 94 -16.69 -15.67 11.51
N ALA A 95 -15.89 -15.08 12.40
CA ALA A 95 -16.20 -15.06 13.83
C ALA A 95 -17.30 -13.99 14.12
N PRO A 96 -18.49 -14.36 14.62
CA PRO A 96 -19.55 -13.38 14.93
C PRO A 96 -19.35 -12.66 16.26
N ARG A 97 -18.41 -13.10 17.07
CA ARG A 97 -18.10 -12.55 18.41
C ARG A 97 -16.59 -12.44 18.59
N PHE A 98 -16.20 -11.59 19.51
CA PHE A 98 -14.79 -11.42 19.90
C PHE A 98 -14.65 -11.40 21.41
N LEU A 99 -13.46 -11.74 21.89
CA LEU A 99 -13.03 -11.62 23.27
C LEU A 99 -11.94 -10.54 23.34
N LEU A 100 -12.16 -9.49 24.12
CA LEU A 100 -11.10 -8.54 24.40
C LEU A 100 -10.04 -9.18 25.31
N ALA A 101 -8.78 -8.85 25.08
CA ALA A 101 -7.70 -9.34 25.93
C ALA A 101 -7.94 -8.88 27.39
N GLY A 102 -8.02 -9.85 28.29
CA GLY A 102 -8.29 -9.62 29.72
C GLY A 102 -9.77 -9.53 30.10
N ALA A 103 -10.71 -9.66 29.16
CA ALA A 103 -12.14 -9.79 29.46
C ALA A 103 -12.51 -11.24 29.71
N ASP A 104 -13.59 -11.47 30.50
CA ASP A 104 -14.15 -12.77 30.85
C ASP A 104 -15.39 -13.15 30.03
N HIS A 105 -15.86 -12.25 29.15
CA HIS A 105 -17.03 -12.47 28.31
C HIS A 105 -16.76 -12.02 26.87
N THR A 106 -17.53 -12.61 25.93
CA THR A 106 -17.45 -12.27 24.52
C THR A 106 -18.49 -11.26 24.14
N GLU A 107 -18.10 -10.34 23.25
CA GLU A 107 -18.97 -9.34 22.64
C GLU A 107 -19.34 -9.71 21.20
N ARG A 108 -20.47 -9.24 20.71
CA ARG A 108 -20.90 -9.45 19.32
C ARG A 108 -20.31 -8.35 18.43
N TYR A 109 -19.87 -8.73 17.23
CA TYR A 109 -19.50 -7.75 16.22
C TYR A 109 -20.74 -7.13 15.58
N GLU A 110 -20.81 -5.80 15.55
CA GLU A 110 -21.74 -5.03 14.72
C GLU A 110 -21.21 -4.84 13.29
N LYS A 111 -19.90 -4.83 13.14
CA LYS A 111 -19.23 -4.83 11.84
C LYS A 111 -19.16 -6.24 11.25
N PHE A 112 -19.13 -6.33 9.92
CA PHE A 112 -19.07 -7.64 9.23
C PHE A 112 -17.70 -8.28 9.34
N CYS A 113 -16.64 -7.52 9.12
CA CYS A 113 -15.25 -7.96 9.19
C CYS A 113 -14.50 -7.22 10.30
N SER A 114 -13.56 -7.93 10.95
CA SER A 114 -12.51 -7.32 11.73
C SER A 114 -11.22 -7.23 10.93
N MET A 115 -10.31 -6.35 11.30
CA MET A 115 -8.95 -6.37 10.79
C MET A 115 -8.27 -7.64 11.33
N GLY A 116 -7.84 -8.52 10.43
CA GLY A 116 -7.36 -9.88 10.71
C GLY A 116 -8.21 -10.96 10.05
N ASN A 117 -9.45 -10.63 9.64
CA ASN A 117 -10.27 -11.51 8.83
C ASN A 117 -9.66 -11.66 7.42
N GLY A 118 -9.48 -12.89 6.96
CA GLY A 118 -8.72 -13.21 5.76
C GLY A 118 -9.33 -12.70 4.45
N PHE A 119 -10.66 -12.55 4.35
CA PHE A 119 -11.34 -12.07 3.15
C PHE A 119 -11.79 -10.60 3.21
N CYS A 120 -11.52 -9.89 4.31
CA CYS A 120 -11.99 -8.50 4.49
C CYS A 120 -11.52 -7.58 3.35
N PHE A 121 -10.26 -7.68 2.95
CA PHE A 121 -9.68 -6.79 1.94
C PHE A 121 -10.32 -6.95 0.54
N PRO A 122 -10.43 -8.15 -0.06
CA PRO A 122 -11.11 -8.29 -1.34
C PRO A 122 -12.63 -8.03 -1.26
N LEU A 123 -13.29 -8.34 -0.14
CA LEU A 123 -14.70 -7.99 0.05
C LEU A 123 -14.91 -6.48 0.02
N GLN A 124 -14.13 -5.74 0.77
CA GLN A 124 -14.15 -4.27 0.80
C GLN A 124 -13.92 -3.69 -0.59
N THR A 125 -12.91 -4.19 -1.31
CA THR A 125 -12.65 -3.80 -2.70
C THR A 125 -13.86 -4.04 -3.60
N LEU A 126 -14.49 -5.21 -3.50
CA LEU A 126 -15.69 -5.57 -4.29
C LEU A 126 -16.83 -4.56 -4.06
N LEU A 127 -17.11 -4.25 -2.78
CA LEU A 127 -18.21 -3.35 -2.41
C LEU A 127 -17.96 -1.93 -2.92
N PHE A 128 -16.77 -1.39 -2.68
CA PHE A 128 -16.44 -0.04 -3.16
C PHE A 128 -16.35 0.04 -4.70
N ALA A 129 -15.84 -1.00 -5.35
CA ALA A 129 -15.85 -1.07 -6.81
C ALA A 129 -17.27 -1.12 -7.39
N SER A 130 -18.19 -1.81 -6.72
CA SER A 130 -19.61 -1.85 -7.12
C SER A 130 -20.27 -0.48 -7.01
N MET A 131 -19.97 0.27 -5.94
CA MET A 131 -20.46 1.65 -5.76
C MET A 131 -19.87 2.58 -6.83
N CYS A 132 -18.54 2.51 -7.07
CA CYS A 132 -17.89 3.28 -8.12
C CYS A 132 -18.47 2.97 -9.50
N TYR A 133 -18.73 1.70 -9.80
CA TYR A 133 -19.35 1.29 -11.07
C TYR A 133 -20.76 1.85 -11.23
N ALA A 134 -21.57 1.81 -10.17
CA ALA A 134 -22.93 2.38 -10.19
C ALA A 134 -22.89 3.90 -10.41
N VAL A 135 -22.02 4.61 -9.68
CA VAL A 135 -21.82 6.05 -9.84
C VAL A 135 -21.34 6.41 -11.24
N ALA A 136 -20.35 5.70 -11.76
CA ALA A 136 -19.84 5.95 -13.10
C ALA A 136 -20.94 5.82 -14.17
N ARG A 137 -21.83 4.85 -14.02
CA ARG A 137 -22.98 4.66 -14.93
C ARG A 137 -24.00 5.79 -14.84
N VAL A 138 -24.36 6.21 -13.61
CA VAL A 138 -25.36 7.26 -13.37
C VAL A 138 -24.82 8.63 -13.80
N SER A 139 -23.54 8.90 -13.57
CA SER A 139 -22.86 10.14 -13.97
C SER A 139 -22.56 10.22 -15.47
N GLY A 140 -22.96 9.22 -16.26
CA GLY A 140 -22.72 9.20 -17.72
C GLY A 140 -21.24 9.11 -18.09
N LEU A 141 -20.39 8.69 -17.17
CA LEU A 141 -18.98 8.44 -17.44
C LEU A 141 -18.88 7.33 -18.49
N LYS A 142 -18.37 7.67 -19.66
CA LYS A 142 -18.27 6.72 -20.78
C LYS A 142 -17.24 5.64 -20.43
N LYS A 143 -17.52 4.40 -20.79
CA LYS A 143 -16.52 3.34 -20.86
C LYS A 143 -15.40 3.77 -21.83
N SER A 144 -14.39 4.46 -21.37
CA SER A 144 -13.11 4.46 -22.04
C SER A 144 -12.40 3.15 -21.71
N GLU A 145 -11.36 2.77 -22.45
CA GLU A 145 -10.67 1.47 -22.38
C GLU A 145 -10.12 1.08 -21.00
N ALA A 146 -10.20 1.98 -20.02
CA ALA A 146 -9.99 1.72 -18.59
C ALA A 146 -11.20 2.26 -17.83
N TYR A 147 -11.70 1.54 -16.86
CA TYR A 147 -12.75 2.02 -15.95
C TYR A 147 -12.42 3.44 -15.47
N ASP A 148 -13.43 4.32 -15.46
CA ASP A 148 -13.28 5.70 -14.95
C ASP A 148 -13.06 5.74 -13.41
N PHE A 149 -12.73 4.60 -12.83
CA PHE A 149 -12.38 4.43 -11.43
C PHE A 149 -11.40 3.27 -11.24
N SER A 150 -10.75 3.24 -10.08
CA SER A 150 -9.97 2.10 -9.57
C SER A 150 -10.14 1.99 -8.06
N VAL A 151 -10.12 0.77 -7.54
CA VAL A 151 -10.27 0.49 -6.11
C VAL A 151 -9.25 -0.55 -5.67
N TYR A 152 -8.52 -0.23 -4.60
CA TYR A 152 -7.57 -1.13 -3.96
C TYR A 152 -7.80 -1.09 -2.44
N GLY A 153 -8.65 -1.97 -1.92
CA GLY A 153 -9.09 -1.90 -0.54
C GLY A 153 -9.94 -0.66 -0.28
N ASP A 154 -9.44 0.22 0.57
CA ASP A 154 -10.01 1.53 0.92
C ASP A 154 -9.45 2.70 0.11
N ASP A 155 -8.43 2.46 -0.71
CA ASP A 155 -7.91 3.42 -1.68
C ASP A 155 -8.82 3.48 -2.92
N ILE A 156 -9.65 4.51 -3.01
CA ILE A 156 -10.63 4.69 -4.07
C ILE A 156 -10.18 5.83 -5.00
N ILE A 157 -10.20 5.57 -6.30
CA ILE A 157 -9.96 6.58 -7.34
C ILE A 157 -11.14 6.60 -8.30
N ILE A 158 -11.67 7.77 -8.58
CA ILE A 158 -12.79 7.98 -9.52
C ILE A 158 -12.63 9.32 -10.24
N ARG A 159 -13.25 9.48 -11.41
CA ARG A 159 -13.34 10.77 -12.10
C ARG A 159 -14.08 11.81 -11.29
N GLN A 160 -13.69 13.07 -11.42
CA GLN A 160 -14.23 14.20 -10.62
C GLN A 160 -15.76 14.33 -10.70
N ASP A 161 -16.33 14.12 -11.88
CA ASP A 161 -17.79 14.20 -12.09
C ASP A 161 -18.58 13.20 -11.24
N GLY A 162 -17.98 12.06 -10.87
CA GLY A 162 -18.60 11.06 -10.00
C GLY A 162 -18.21 11.19 -8.52
N ALA A 163 -17.18 11.96 -8.19
CA ALA A 163 -16.56 11.93 -6.87
C ALA A 163 -17.51 12.39 -5.76
N LEU A 164 -18.23 13.49 -5.95
CA LEU A 164 -19.16 14.02 -4.93
C LEU A 164 -20.34 13.08 -4.69
N LEU A 165 -20.93 12.53 -5.76
CA LEU A 165 -22.01 11.55 -5.63
C LEU A 165 -21.54 10.29 -4.90
N LEU A 166 -20.32 9.81 -5.19
CA LEU A 166 -19.77 8.67 -4.48
C LEU A 166 -19.56 8.95 -3.00
N ILE A 167 -19.06 10.14 -2.63
CA ILE A 167 -18.88 10.56 -1.24
C ILE A 167 -20.23 10.59 -0.50
N GLU A 168 -21.29 11.07 -1.14
CA GLU A 168 -22.64 11.07 -0.56
C GLU A 168 -23.16 9.64 -0.33
N ILE A 169 -23.03 8.77 -1.31
CA ILE A 169 -23.43 7.35 -1.19
C ILE A 169 -22.64 6.66 -0.07
N LEU A 170 -21.32 6.86 -0.02
CA LEU A 170 -20.50 6.31 1.04
C LEU A 170 -20.96 6.77 2.43
N ARG A 171 -21.25 8.06 2.59
CA ARG A 171 -21.78 8.62 3.83
C ARG A 171 -23.12 8.00 4.22
N ASP A 172 -24.05 7.86 3.28
CA ASP A 172 -25.38 7.31 3.53
C ASP A 172 -25.33 5.82 3.91
N LEU A 173 -24.29 5.10 3.46
CA LEU A 173 -23.98 3.72 3.84
C LEU A 173 -23.16 3.61 5.14
N GLY A 174 -22.86 4.72 5.81
CA GLY A 174 -22.17 4.77 7.09
C GLY A 174 -20.65 4.87 7.03
N PHE A 175 -20.07 5.03 5.84
CA PHE A 175 -18.63 5.27 5.69
C PHE A 175 -18.33 6.76 5.85
N ARG A 176 -17.19 7.04 6.50
CA ARG A 176 -16.69 8.42 6.67
C ARG A 176 -15.47 8.64 5.80
N THR A 177 -15.56 9.61 4.89
CA THR A 177 -14.38 10.06 4.14
C THR A 177 -13.41 10.79 5.07
N ASN A 178 -12.15 10.53 4.89
CA ASN A 178 -11.06 11.25 5.55
C ASN A 178 -10.79 12.54 4.77
N VAL A 179 -11.25 13.67 5.30
CA VAL A 179 -11.17 14.98 4.61
C VAL A 179 -9.74 15.38 4.33
N ASP A 180 -8.80 15.05 5.24
CA ASP A 180 -7.38 15.40 5.10
C ASP A 180 -6.66 14.56 4.02
N LYS A 181 -7.27 13.44 3.59
CA LYS A 181 -6.71 12.50 2.61
C LYS A 181 -7.61 12.26 1.40
N THR A 182 -8.65 13.06 1.26
CA THR A 182 -9.56 13.01 0.11
C THR A 182 -9.33 14.24 -0.76
N PHE A 183 -8.86 14.01 -1.99
CA PHE A 183 -8.46 15.08 -2.91
C PHE A 183 -9.33 15.05 -4.16
N VAL A 184 -10.38 15.87 -4.16
CA VAL A 184 -11.32 16.03 -5.29
C VAL A 184 -10.88 17.17 -6.22
N THR A 185 -10.28 18.21 -5.66
CA THR A 185 -9.81 19.40 -6.37
C THR A 185 -8.31 19.62 -6.11
N GLY A 186 -7.72 20.60 -6.83
CA GLY A 186 -6.30 20.92 -6.70
C GLY A 186 -5.37 19.88 -7.35
N PRO A 187 -4.06 20.13 -7.34
CA PRO A 187 -3.06 19.33 -8.06
C PRO A 187 -2.47 18.16 -7.24
N PHE A 188 -2.82 18.01 -5.97
CA PHE A 188 -2.30 16.94 -5.13
C PHE A 188 -3.18 15.69 -5.18
N ARG A 189 -2.55 14.49 -5.23
CA ARG A 189 -3.21 13.17 -5.12
C ARG A 189 -2.35 12.23 -4.30
N GLU A 190 -3.02 11.43 -3.43
CA GLU A 190 -2.40 10.32 -2.70
C GLU A 190 -3.17 9.03 -2.99
N SER A 191 -2.50 7.91 -3.31
CA SER A 191 -3.09 6.58 -3.31
C SER A 191 -2.03 5.49 -3.27
N CYS A 192 -2.34 4.41 -2.56
CA CYS A 192 -1.47 3.23 -2.42
C CYS A 192 -0.03 3.60 -2.07
N GLY A 193 0.14 4.59 -1.19
CA GLY A 193 1.44 5.02 -0.71
C GLY A 193 2.29 5.79 -1.73
N ALA A 194 1.70 6.40 -2.74
CA ALA A 194 2.34 7.32 -3.66
C ALA A 194 1.69 8.70 -3.57
N ASP A 195 2.50 9.74 -3.46
CA ASP A 195 2.10 11.14 -3.28
C ASP A 195 2.50 11.94 -4.52
N TRP A 196 1.53 12.54 -5.20
CA TRP A 196 1.74 13.22 -6.47
C TRP A 196 1.27 14.69 -6.40
N TYR A 197 2.08 15.58 -6.89
CA TYR A 197 1.75 17.00 -7.08
C TYR A 197 2.15 17.43 -8.51
N GLU A 198 1.20 17.87 -9.33
CA GLU A 198 1.44 18.25 -10.74
C GLU A 198 2.23 17.19 -11.53
N GLY A 199 1.91 15.91 -11.33
CA GLY A 199 2.59 14.79 -11.98
C GLY A 199 3.98 14.45 -11.42
N GLN A 200 4.46 15.18 -10.41
CA GLN A 200 5.73 14.91 -9.75
C GLN A 200 5.51 14.07 -8.48
N ASP A 201 6.37 13.10 -8.25
CA ASP A 201 6.42 12.36 -6.98
C ASP A 201 6.97 13.29 -5.88
N VAL A 202 6.14 13.57 -4.89
CA VAL A 202 6.46 14.45 -3.75
C VAL A 202 6.50 13.69 -2.43
N ARG A 203 6.53 12.36 -2.46
CA ARG A 203 6.60 11.55 -1.26
C ARG A 203 7.88 11.84 -0.48
N PRO A 204 7.79 12.20 0.81
CA PRO A 204 8.96 12.47 1.62
C PRO A 204 9.78 11.20 1.86
N VAL A 205 11.09 11.35 1.89
CA VAL A 205 11.98 10.31 2.38
C VAL A 205 11.90 10.30 3.90
N MET A 206 11.45 9.18 4.45
CA MET A 206 11.26 9.02 5.90
C MET A 206 12.43 8.25 6.51
N CYS A 207 12.95 8.77 7.63
CA CYS A 207 13.87 8.07 8.51
C CYS A 207 13.22 7.98 9.90
N ASP A 208 12.35 7.01 10.06
CA ASP A 208 11.51 6.82 11.27
C ASP A 208 12.18 5.98 12.37
N LYS A 209 13.35 5.42 12.08
CA LYS A 209 14.13 4.59 13.00
C LYS A 209 15.60 4.96 12.99
N PRO A 210 16.32 4.78 14.11
CA PRO A 210 17.77 4.90 14.12
C PRO A 210 18.42 3.97 13.08
N LEU A 211 19.42 4.48 12.38
CA LEU A 211 20.18 3.69 11.40
C LEU A 211 21.10 2.72 12.14
N ALA A 212 20.68 1.48 12.27
CA ALA A 212 21.38 0.43 13.02
C ALA A 212 22.22 -0.50 12.13
N SER A 213 22.10 -0.40 10.79
CA SER A 213 22.83 -1.25 9.86
C SER A 213 23.28 -0.49 8.61
N VAL A 214 24.35 -0.98 7.98
CA VAL A 214 24.86 -0.44 6.70
C VAL A 214 23.78 -0.46 5.63
N GLN A 215 22.97 -1.54 5.58
CA GLN A 215 21.84 -1.65 4.65
C GLN A 215 20.85 -0.49 4.79
N GLN A 216 20.50 -0.12 6.03
CA GLN A 216 19.59 1.01 6.28
C GLN A 216 20.18 2.33 5.83
N VAL A 217 21.48 2.55 6.03
CA VAL A 217 22.20 3.74 5.56
C VAL A 217 22.17 3.81 4.03
N VAL A 218 22.50 2.70 3.35
CA VAL A 218 22.47 2.60 1.88
C VAL A 218 21.06 2.82 1.34
N SER A 219 20.06 2.19 1.95
CA SER A 219 18.66 2.33 1.55
C SER A 219 18.16 3.77 1.69
N LEU A 220 18.51 4.43 2.80
CA LEU A 220 18.17 5.84 3.03
C LEU A 220 18.83 6.73 1.98
N HIS A 221 20.12 6.59 1.75
CA HIS A 221 20.85 7.33 0.72
C HIS A 221 20.20 7.16 -0.67
N ASN A 222 19.95 5.92 -1.07
CA ASN A 222 19.37 5.64 -2.38
C ASN A 222 17.92 6.15 -2.50
N SER A 223 17.20 6.28 -1.38
CA SER A 223 15.87 6.90 -1.32
C SER A 223 15.95 8.42 -1.54
N PHE A 224 16.93 9.10 -0.97
CA PHE A 224 17.17 10.53 -1.23
C PHE A 224 17.47 10.79 -2.71
N LEU A 225 18.25 9.95 -3.36
CA LEU A 225 18.57 10.12 -4.79
C LEU A 225 17.36 9.93 -5.72
N ARG A 226 16.38 9.14 -5.30
CA ARG A 226 15.12 8.96 -6.05
C ARG A 226 14.16 10.11 -5.85
N SER A 227 14.19 10.75 -4.70
CA SER A 227 13.31 11.86 -4.37
C SER A 227 13.81 13.16 -5.03
N ARG A 228 12.99 13.72 -5.92
CA ARG A 228 13.31 15.01 -6.56
C ARG A 228 13.25 16.21 -5.62
N VAL A 229 12.51 16.08 -4.52
CA VAL A 229 12.35 17.15 -3.52
C VAL A 229 13.66 17.45 -2.80
N THR A 230 14.58 16.50 -2.78
CA THR A 230 15.87 16.60 -2.08
C THR A 230 17.06 16.93 -3.00
N GLU A 231 16.83 17.26 -4.26
CA GLU A 231 17.94 17.58 -5.21
C GLU A 231 18.87 18.70 -4.70
N LEU A 232 18.33 19.70 -4.00
CA LEU A 232 19.09 20.84 -3.47
C LEU A 232 19.98 20.48 -2.26
N ALA A 233 19.63 19.45 -1.49
CA ALA A 233 20.37 19.03 -0.29
C ALA A 233 21.07 17.68 -0.46
N SER A 234 20.90 17.02 -1.61
CA SER A 234 21.29 15.62 -1.82
C SER A 234 22.81 15.40 -1.79
N GLY A 235 23.60 16.39 -2.18
CA GLY A 235 25.07 16.31 -2.20
C GLY A 235 25.64 16.12 -0.80
N ASP A 236 25.32 17.02 0.12
CA ASP A 236 25.85 16.99 1.49
C ASP A 236 25.35 15.78 2.27
N VAL A 237 24.06 15.45 2.16
CA VAL A 237 23.48 14.25 2.79
C VAL A 237 24.10 12.97 2.22
N ARG A 238 24.29 12.90 0.92
CA ARG A 238 24.95 11.78 0.26
C ARG A 238 26.35 11.55 0.80
N ASP A 239 27.16 12.58 0.84
CA ASP A 239 28.58 12.48 1.22
C ASP A 239 28.73 12.12 2.69
N VAL A 240 27.86 12.63 3.56
CA VAL A 240 27.78 12.22 4.97
C VAL A 240 27.41 10.75 5.12
N LEU A 241 26.38 10.28 4.39
CA LEU A 241 25.95 8.88 4.49
C LEU A 241 26.98 7.91 3.93
N ILE A 242 27.64 8.23 2.83
CA ILE A 242 28.73 7.40 2.28
C ILE A 242 29.94 7.37 3.23
N SER A 243 30.31 8.51 3.79
CA SER A 243 31.45 8.60 4.72
C SER A 243 31.20 7.86 6.04
N ALA A 244 29.96 7.70 6.43
CA ALA A 244 29.59 6.94 7.63
C ALA A 244 29.81 5.41 7.50
N VAL A 245 30.05 4.91 6.28
CA VAL A 245 30.23 3.48 6.03
C VAL A 245 31.66 3.19 5.60
N HIS A 246 32.38 2.44 6.43
CA HIS A 246 33.73 1.99 6.09
C HIS A 246 33.71 1.04 4.89
N ASN A 247 34.58 1.31 3.89
CA ASN A 247 34.60 0.56 2.62
C ASN A 247 33.29 0.56 1.87
N ALA A 248 32.59 1.70 1.80
CA ALA A 248 31.34 1.83 1.10
C ALA A 248 31.40 1.29 -0.34
N LEU A 249 30.45 0.44 -0.70
CA LEU A 249 30.32 -0.05 -2.07
C LEU A 249 29.46 0.94 -2.88
N LEU A 250 29.99 1.36 -4.03
CA LEU A 250 29.32 2.31 -4.91
C LEU A 250 28.89 1.61 -6.22
N ARG A 251 27.79 2.06 -6.80
CA ARG A 251 27.32 1.62 -8.11
C ARG A 251 26.86 2.80 -8.97
N PRO A 252 26.96 2.71 -10.30
CA PRO A 252 26.42 3.74 -11.18
C PRO A 252 24.89 3.67 -11.25
N GLY A 253 24.26 4.83 -11.39
CA GLY A 253 22.82 4.95 -11.67
C GLY A 253 21.95 5.25 -10.46
N ARG A 254 20.63 5.23 -10.68
CA ARG A 254 19.60 5.54 -9.68
C ARG A 254 18.64 4.37 -9.43
N GLU A 255 19.02 3.16 -9.83
CA GLU A 255 18.17 1.99 -9.66
C GLU A 255 17.91 1.66 -8.18
N PRO A 256 16.75 1.12 -7.84
CA PRO A 256 16.45 0.70 -6.47
C PRO A 256 17.38 -0.42 -6.01
N GLY A 257 17.73 -0.42 -4.75
CA GLY A 257 18.56 -1.44 -4.12
C GLY A 257 19.21 -0.89 -2.86
N ASP A 258 19.64 -1.77 -2.00
CA ASP A 258 20.23 -1.48 -0.69
C ASP A 258 21.60 -2.19 -0.49
N GLY A 259 22.12 -2.84 -1.54
CA GLY A 259 23.40 -3.52 -1.54
C GLY A 259 24.61 -2.62 -1.84
N ALA A 260 24.41 -1.46 -2.47
CA ALA A 260 25.44 -0.46 -2.74
C ALA A 260 24.85 0.94 -2.86
N PHE A 261 25.65 1.96 -2.56
CA PHE A 261 25.27 3.36 -2.73
C PHE A 261 25.17 3.70 -4.23
N SER A 262 24.03 4.20 -4.65
CA SER A 262 23.84 4.73 -6.00
C SER A 262 24.50 6.10 -6.12
N VAL A 263 25.35 6.28 -7.13
CA VAL A 263 26.06 7.55 -7.38
C VAL A 263 26.09 7.85 -8.87
N PRO A 264 26.38 9.08 -9.29
CA PRO A 264 26.67 9.42 -10.68
C PRO A 264 27.78 8.54 -11.25
N LEU A 265 27.73 8.29 -12.57
CA LEU A 265 28.67 7.37 -13.23
C LEU A 265 30.13 7.80 -13.05
N ASP A 266 30.41 9.07 -13.18
CA ASP A 266 31.74 9.66 -13.00
C ASP A 266 32.32 9.40 -11.61
N VAL A 267 31.48 9.41 -10.57
CA VAL A 267 31.87 9.07 -9.20
C VAL A 267 32.11 7.56 -9.07
N ALA A 268 31.19 6.75 -9.62
CA ALA A 268 31.31 5.29 -9.55
C ALA A 268 32.55 4.74 -10.27
N MET A 269 32.92 5.32 -11.40
CA MET A 269 34.08 4.92 -12.19
C MET A 269 35.42 5.02 -11.44
N ASN A 270 35.50 5.85 -10.41
CA ASN A 270 36.70 5.99 -9.57
C ASN A 270 36.83 4.84 -8.55
N CYS A 271 35.86 3.93 -8.47
CA CYS A 271 35.87 2.84 -7.51
C CYS A 271 36.47 1.56 -8.12
N PRO A 272 37.39 0.88 -7.41
CA PRO A 272 38.12 -0.27 -7.97
C PRO A 272 37.21 -1.50 -8.21
N HIS A 273 36.02 -1.52 -7.60
CA HIS A 273 35.05 -2.60 -7.75
C HIS A 273 33.98 -2.31 -8.81
N VAL A 274 34.01 -1.17 -9.48
CA VAL A 274 33.16 -0.82 -10.62
C VAL A 274 33.96 -0.98 -11.91
N ARG A 275 33.50 -1.80 -12.85
CA ARG A 275 34.21 -2.13 -14.07
C ARG A 275 33.26 -2.19 -15.25
N TRP A 276 33.73 -1.74 -16.42
CA TRP A 276 33.03 -1.94 -17.68
C TRP A 276 33.27 -3.35 -18.23
N ASP A 277 32.20 -4.11 -18.42
CA ASP A 277 32.27 -5.42 -19.10
C ASP A 277 32.10 -5.24 -20.60
N ARG A 278 33.20 -5.44 -21.36
CA ARG A 278 33.21 -5.29 -22.81
C ARG A 278 32.35 -6.32 -23.53
N ASN A 279 32.20 -7.52 -22.97
CA ASN A 279 31.46 -8.60 -23.60
C ASN A 279 29.94 -8.38 -23.47
N GLN A 280 29.51 -7.88 -22.33
CA GLN A 280 28.11 -7.63 -22.06
C GLN A 280 27.68 -6.18 -22.31
N GLN A 281 28.63 -5.30 -22.67
CA GLN A 281 28.37 -3.86 -22.91
C GLN A 281 27.63 -3.21 -21.74
N THR A 282 28.03 -3.53 -20.50
CA THR A 282 27.39 -3.04 -19.27
C THR A 282 28.41 -2.81 -18.16
N TRP A 283 28.02 -1.98 -17.18
CA TRP A 283 28.78 -1.78 -15.96
C TRP A 283 28.54 -2.94 -14.98
N ARG A 284 29.60 -3.42 -14.35
CA ARG A 284 29.56 -4.39 -13.24
C ARG A 284 30.12 -3.74 -11.99
N TRP A 285 29.52 -4.08 -10.85
CA TRP A 285 29.92 -3.60 -9.53
C TRP A 285 29.74 -4.70 -8.49
N ARG A 286 30.25 -4.47 -7.28
CA ARG A 286 29.99 -5.32 -6.12
C ARG A 286 28.85 -4.75 -5.31
N GLU A 287 28.01 -5.62 -4.81
CA GLU A 287 26.91 -5.29 -3.87
C GLU A 287 26.99 -6.20 -2.66
N MET A 288 26.49 -5.69 -1.53
CA MET A 288 26.19 -6.53 -0.38
C MET A 288 24.89 -7.29 -0.66
N LEU A 289 24.92 -8.59 -0.46
CA LEU A 289 23.72 -9.41 -0.49
C LEU A 289 23.22 -9.58 0.94
N TYR A 290 22.00 -9.12 1.18
CA TYR A 290 21.33 -9.29 2.45
C TYR A 290 20.46 -10.52 2.40
N SER A 291 20.64 -11.41 3.38
CA SER A 291 19.76 -12.56 3.53
C SER A 291 18.38 -12.08 3.95
N PRO A 292 17.31 -12.59 3.36
CA PRO A 292 15.94 -12.30 3.82
C PRO A 292 15.60 -13.04 5.13
N VAL A 293 16.56 -13.70 5.76
CA VAL A 293 16.37 -14.38 7.06
C VAL A 293 15.98 -13.35 8.09
N SER A 294 14.79 -13.52 8.66
CA SER A 294 14.27 -12.65 9.71
C SER A 294 15.08 -12.81 11.02
N ASP A 295 15.07 -11.80 11.86
CA ASP A 295 15.62 -11.90 13.22
C ASP A 295 15.06 -13.09 14.00
N ARG A 296 13.82 -13.49 13.72
CA ARG A 296 13.19 -14.69 14.29
C ARG A 296 13.92 -15.96 13.89
N TRP A 297 14.30 -16.09 12.61
CA TRP A 297 15.04 -17.24 12.13
C TRP A 297 16.40 -17.37 12.83
N TRP A 298 17.14 -16.27 12.94
CA TRP A 298 18.42 -16.26 13.65
C TRP A 298 18.26 -16.64 15.13
N LYS A 299 17.30 -16.05 15.82
CA LYS A 299 17.01 -16.39 17.22
C LYS A 299 16.62 -17.85 17.40
N ALA A 300 15.85 -18.43 16.47
CA ALA A 300 15.51 -19.84 16.49
C ALA A 300 16.75 -20.74 16.29
N GLN A 301 17.68 -20.36 15.41
CA GLN A 301 18.94 -21.09 15.22
C GLN A 301 19.88 -20.99 16.42
N ASP A 302 19.87 -19.87 17.13
CA ASP A 302 20.63 -19.69 18.36
C ASP A 302 20.01 -20.38 19.58
N GLY A 303 18.94 -21.17 19.38
CA GLY A 303 18.30 -21.94 20.45
C GLY A 303 17.32 -21.12 21.31
N HIS A 304 16.94 -19.94 20.90
CA HIS A 304 15.92 -19.13 21.56
C HIS A 304 14.52 -19.62 21.16
N ALA A 305 13.88 -20.39 22.03
CA ALA A 305 12.58 -21.03 21.79
C ALA A 305 11.43 -20.04 21.53
N ASP A 306 11.57 -18.79 21.95
CA ASP A 306 10.53 -17.76 21.80
C ASP A 306 10.54 -17.06 20.44
N ALA A 307 11.40 -17.49 19.53
CA ALA A 307 11.56 -16.86 18.21
C ALA A 307 10.69 -17.50 17.11
N LEU A 308 9.94 -18.54 17.43
CA LEU A 308 8.96 -19.22 16.56
C LEU A 308 7.54 -18.74 16.93
#